data_51b16e981e09e9742798193d4cefd28b
#
_entry.id   51b16e981e09e9742798193d4cefd28b
#
_cell.length_a   1.000
_cell.length_b   1.000
_cell.length_c   1.000
_cell.angle_alpha   90.00
_cell.angle_beta   90.00
_cell.angle_gamma   90.00
#
_symmetry.space_group_name_H-M   'P 1'
#
loop_
_entity.id
_entity.type
_entity.pdbx_description
1 polymer ?
#
loop_
_entity_poly.entity_id
_entity_poly.type
_entity_poly.pdbx_seq_one_letter_code
_entity_poly.pdbx_strand_id
1 'polypeptide(L)'
;SDYDLDYDPVHECIVTVGVSEALDLVIRAITSPGDEIIYHEPCYVSYGPEIRMAHGVPVVVKTYEKNDFALDPDDLEKAITPKTKAILLNFPCNPTGATLTYEQTEKIAKIAVRHNLIVLADHIYTELTYGEMTPSIATFPGMKERTVFLHGFSKAFAMTGFRLGYACGPAEIIDAMMKIHQYSMLCASITAQEAALEALRSGKKDMLAMKADYRDRRNVIV
;
A
#
# COMPACT_ATOMS: atom_id res chain seq x y z
N SER A 1 12.67 -10.90 7.01
CA SER A 1 11.66 -10.63 5.98
C SER A 1 12.30 -9.86 4.82
N ASP A 2 11.73 -9.95 3.62
CA ASP A 2 12.27 -9.25 2.43
C ASP A 2 12.12 -7.72 2.52
N TYR A 3 11.43 -7.21 3.55
CA TYR A 3 11.15 -5.77 3.78
C TYR A 3 11.76 -5.20 5.06
N ASP A 4 12.56 -5.97 5.79
CA ASP A 4 13.11 -5.59 7.10
C ASP A 4 12.05 -5.13 8.11
N LEU A 5 10.83 -5.68 7.99
CA LEU A 5 9.70 -5.43 8.86
C LEU A 5 9.36 -6.69 9.65
N ASP A 6 9.11 -6.53 10.93
CA ASP A 6 8.68 -7.59 11.83
C ASP A 6 7.34 -7.19 12.48
N TYR A 7 6.31 -8.02 12.26
CA TYR A 7 4.96 -7.86 12.79
C TYR A 7 4.52 -9.12 13.50
N ASP A 8 3.78 -8.96 14.59
CA ASP A 8 3.12 -10.10 15.24
C ASP A 8 2.04 -10.66 14.29
N PRO A 9 2.19 -11.94 13.85
CA PRO A 9 1.25 -12.53 12.90
C PRO A 9 -0.17 -12.69 13.47
N VAL A 10 -0.34 -12.61 14.80
CA VAL A 10 -1.65 -12.79 15.46
C VAL A 10 -2.38 -11.46 15.62
N HIS A 11 -1.67 -10.39 15.96
CA HIS A 11 -2.29 -9.11 16.32
C HIS A 11 -2.01 -7.98 15.34
N GLU A 12 -0.94 -8.10 14.53
CA GLU A 12 -0.51 -7.04 13.63
C GLU A 12 -0.68 -7.41 12.14
N CYS A 13 -1.35 -8.53 11.82
CA CYS A 13 -1.57 -8.99 10.44
C CYS A 13 -3.01 -9.43 10.22
N ILE A 14 -3.53 -9.16 9.01
CA ILE A 14 -4.82 -9.65 8.55
C ILE A 14 -4.72 -10.11 7.09
N VAL A 15 -5.26 -11.29 6.80
CA VAL A 15 -5.39 -11.83 5.43
C VAL A 15 -6.72 -11.40 4.84
N THR A 16 -6.69 -10.90 3.60
CA THR A 16 -7.85 -10.24 2.97
C THR A 16 -8.14 -10.78 1.57
N VAL A 17 -9.34 -10.50 1.06
CA VAL A 17 -9.76 -10.84 -0.32
C VAL A 17 -9.13 -9.86 -1.32
N GLY A 18 -7.82 -9.98 -1.50
CA GLY A 18 -6.97 -9.06 -2.24
C GLY A 18 -6.68 -7.76 -1.47
N VAL A 19 -5.75 -6.97 -1.99
CA VAL A 19 -5.41 -5.65 -1.43
C VAL A 19 -6.59 -4.68 -1.51
N SER A 20 -7.51 -4.89 -2.46
CA SER A 20 -8.73 -4.07 -2.57
C SER A 20 -9.58 -4.13 -1.30
N GLU A 21 -9.76 -5.32 -0.70
CA GLU A 21 -10.44 -5.42 0.58
C GLU A 21 -9.61 -4.79 1.70
N ALA A 22 -8.29 -5.02 1.72
CA ALA A 22 -7.43 -4.42 2.74
C ALA A 22 -7.52 -2.88 2.75
N LEU A 23 -7.59 -2.26 1.56
CA LEU A 23 -7.81 -0.82 1.40
C LEU A 23 -9.17 -0.38 1.94
N ASP A 24 -10.26 -1.02 1.53
CA ASP A 24 -11.62 -0.70 2.02
C ASP A 24 -11.70 -0.83 3.54
N LEU A 25 -11.16 -1.92 4.10
CA LEU A 25 -11.15 -2.16 5.54
C LEU A 25 -10.38 -1.08 6.30
N VAL A 26 -9.16 -0.77 5.89
CA VAL A 26 -8.34 0.21 6.63
C VAL A 26 -8.91 1.62 6.51
N ILE A 27 -9.37 2.02 5.33
CA ILE A 27 -9.99 3.32 5.14
C ILE A 27 -11.23 3.46 6.03
N ARG A 28 -12.12 2.46 6.06
CA ARG A 28 -13.29 2.45 6.97
C ARG A 28 -12.91 2.42 8.44
N ALA A 29 -11.86 1.69 8.81
CA ALA A 29 -11.43 1.56 10.20
C ALA A 29 -10.91 2.87 10.80
N ILE A 30 -10.25 3.71 9.99
CA ILE A 30 -9.59 4.93 10.47
C ILE A 30 -10.36 6.21 10.22
N THR A 31 -11.38 6.21 9.34
CA THR A 31 -12.04 7.42 8.84
C THR A 31 -13.33 7.70 9.59
N SER A 32 -13.47 8.92 10.07
CA SER A 32 -14.74 9.51 10.50
C SER A 32 -15.27 10.48 9.45
N PRO A 33 -16.60 10.77 9.41
CA PRO A 33 -17.13 11.73 8.45
C PRO A 33 -16.42 13.09 8.52
N GLY A 34 -15.87 13.50 7.38
CA GLY A 34 -15.13 14.76 7.23
C GLY A 34 -13.63 14.68 7.45
N ASP A 35 -13.09 13.53 7.87
CA ASP A 35 -11.64 13.30 7.90
C ASP A 35 -11.08 13.33 6.48
N GLU A 36 -9.92 13.95 6.30
CA GLU A 36 -9.23 14.04 5.02
C GLU A 36 -8.18 12.94 4.89
N ILE A 37 -8.17 12.29 3.73
CA ILE A 37 -7.10 11.37 3.33
C ILE A 37 -6.42 11.93 2.09
N ILE A 38 -5.13 12.21 2.21
CA ILE A 38 -4.31 12.69 1.11
C ILE A 38 -3.84 11.50 0.28
N TYR A 39 -3.93 11.61 -1.05
CA TYR A 39 -3.33 10.68 -1.99
C TYR A 39 -2.82 11.43 -3.23
N HIS A 40 -1.94 10.79 -4.01
CA HIS A 40 -1.38 11.42 -5.22
C HIS A 40 -2.16 11.02 -6.48
N GLU A 41 -2.14 11.86 -7.49
CA GLU A 41 -2.62 11.54 -8.86
C GLU A 41 -1.54 11.87 -9.90
N PRO A 42 -1.39 11.03 -10.97
CA PRO A 42 -2.20 9.83 -11.31
C PRO A 42 -2.02 8.68 -10.32
N CYS A 43 -3.09 7.88 -10.10
CA CYS A 43 -3.08 6.75 -9.18
C CYS A 43 -4.07 5.64 -9.59
N TYR A 44 -4.15 4.60 -8.80
CA TYR A 44 -5.17 3.58 -8.95
C TYR A 44 -6.57 4.17 -8.71
N VAL A 45 -7.50 3.87 -9.60
CA VAL A 45 -8.81 4.53 -9.70
C VAL A 45 -9.71 4.38 -8.47
N SER A 46 -9.46 3.38 -7.62
CA SER A 46 -10.31 3.11 -6.44
C SER A 46 -10.06 4.05 -5.27
N TYR A 47 -8.90 4.68 -5.13
CA TYR A 47 -8.55 5.41 -3.91
C TYR A 47 -9.54 6.51 -3.56
N GLY A 48 -9.79 7.45 -4.48
CA GLY A 48 -10.75 8.51 -4.25
C GLY A 48 -12.19 8.03 -3.98
N PRO A 49 -12.75 7.09 -4.77
CA PRO A 49 -14.03 6.46 -4.49
C PRO A 49 -14.12 5.78 -3.13
N GLU A 50 -13.14 4.98 -2.73
CA GLU A 50 -13.15 4.26 -1.44
C GLU A 50 -13.14 5.24 -0.25
N ILE A 51 -12.34 6.31 -0.32
CA ILE A 51 -12.35 7.37 0.70
C ILE A 51 -13.75 7.99 0.85
N ARG A 52 -14.42 8.29 -0.28
CA ARG A 52 -15.80 8.84 -0.25
C ARG A 52 -16.81 7.85 0.29
N MET A 53 -16.70 6.56 -0.05
CA MET A 53 -17.59 5.51 0.48
C MET A 53 -17.44 5.34 1.99
N ALA A 54 -16.28 5.64 2.54
CA ALA A 54 -16.05 5.70 3.98
C ALA A 54 -16.44 7.04 4.63
N HIS A 55 -17.13 7.93 3.90
CA HIS A 55 -17.50 9.29 4.33
C HIS A 55 -16.33 10.24 4.58
N GLY A 56 -15.12 9.87 4.14
CA GLY A 56 -13.95 10.74 4.16
C GLY A 56 -13.92 11.72 3.00
N VAL A 57 -13.01 12.69 3.09
CA VAL A 57 -12.74 13.68 2.07
C VAL A 57 -11.41 13.34 1.36
N PRO A 58 -11.44 12.97 0.08
CA PRO A 58 -10.22 12.71 -0.68
C PRO A 58 -9.52 14.04 -1.01
N VAL A 59 -8.25 14.17 -0.64
CA VAL A 59 -7.40 15.32 -0.94
C VAL A 59 -6.30 14.89 -1.90
N VAL A 60 -6.27 15.51 -3.08
CA VAL A 60 -5.37 15.12 -4.16
C VAL A 60 -4.11 15.98 -4.17
N VAL A 61 -2.94 15.36 -4.18
CA VAL A 61 -1.67 15.99 -4.55
C VAL A 61 -1.29 15.53 -5.95
N LYS A 62 -1.21 16.46 -6.89
CA LYS A 62 -0.87 16.11 -8.28
C LYS A 62 0.63 15.88 -8.43
N THR A 63 0.98 14.81 -9.14
CA THR A 63 2.34 14.53 -9.59
C THR A 63 2.46 14.78 -11.09
N TYR A 64 3.67 15.06 -11.58
CA TYR A 64 3.88 15.52 -12.94
C TYR A 64 5.05 14.78 -13.61
N GLU A 65 4.95 14.60 -14.92
CA GLU A 65 5.97 13.98 -15.76
C GLU A 65 7.37 14.62 -15.58
N LYS A 66 7.43 15.94 -15.45
CA LYS A 66 8.70 16.68 -15.23
C LYS A 66 9.51 16.22 -14.00
N ASN A 67 8.86 15.53 -13.05
CA ASN A 67 9.44 14.97 -11.84
C ASN A 67 9.29 13.44 -11.83
N ASP A 68 9.20 12.80 -13.01
CA ASP A 68 8.98 11.36 -13.15
C ASP A 68 7.76 10.84 -12.35
N PHE A 69 6.75 11.67 -12.17
CA PHE A 69 5.56 11.43 -11.36
C PHE A 69 5.86 11.05 -9.88
N ALA A 70 7.04 11.39 -9.37
CA ALA A 70 7.33 11.26 -7.96
C ALA A 70 6.52 12.28 -7.13
N LEU A 71 6.07 11.86 -5.96
CA LEU A 71 5.38 12.75 -5.02
C LEU A 71 6.40 13.74 -4.39
N ASP A 72 6.15 15.03 -4.58
CA ASP A 72 6.94 16.07 -3.95
C ASP A 72 6.55 16.22 -2.47
N PRO A 73 7.49 16.01 -1.51
CA PRO A 73 7.18 16.14 -0.09
C PRO A 73 6.68 17.53 0.31
N ASP A 74 7.14 18.60 -0.33
CA ASP A 74 6.71 19.96 -0.02
C ASP A 74 5.26 20.20 -0.46
N ASP A 75 4.86 19.63 -1.60
CA ASP A 75 3.47 19.73 -2.06
C ASP A 75 2.54 18.84 -1.22
N LEU A 76 3.02 17.69 -0.75
CA LEU A 76 2.31 16.88 0.22
C LEU A 76 2.07 17.67 1.52
N GLU A 77 3.10 18.31 2.06
CA GLU A 77 2.98 19.04 3.33
C GLU A 77 2.03 20.24 3.24
N LYS A 78 2.01 20.96 2.11
CA LYS A 78 1.06 22.07 1.86
C LYS A 78 -0.41 21.60 1.83
N ALA A 79 -0.66 20.34 1.49
CA ALA A 79 -2.01 19.78 1.43
C ALA A 79 -2.55 19.35 2.81
N ILE A 80 -1.71 19.33 3.84
CA ILE A 80 -2.09 18.90 5.20
C ILE A 80 -2.91 20.01 5.87
N THR A 81 -4.04 19.61 6.46
CA THR A 81 -4.90 20.44 7.28
C THR A 81 -5.13 19.82 8.67
N PRO A 82 -5.74 20.52 9.62
CA PRO A 82 -6.12 19.92 10.90
C PRO A 82 -7.11 18.75 10.79
N LYS A 83 -7.73 18.52 9.63
CA LYS A 83 -8.64 17.42 9.33
C LYS A 83 -7.93 16.24 8.69
N THR A 84 -6.68 16.39 8.28
CA THR A 84 -5.93 15.31 7.64
C THR A 84 -5.69 14.19 8.61
N LYS A 85 -6.20 13.00 8.29
CA LYS A 85 -6.08 11.78 9.08
C LYS A 85 -4.98 10.86 8.60
N ALA A 86 -4.86 10.71 7.29
CA ALA A 86 -3.93 9.75 6.68
C ALA A 86 -3.38 10.21 5.33
N ILE A 87 -2.28 9.58 4.94
CA ILE A 87 -1.69 9.66 3.60
C ILE A 87 -1.73 8.27 2.99
N LEU A 88 -2.20 8.15 1.74
CA LEU A 88 -2.17 6.92 0.96
C LEU A 88 -1.08 7.01 -0.11
N LEU A 89 -0.12 6.11 -0.06
CA LEU A 89 1.02 6.02 -0.95
C LEU A 89 0.99 4.70 -1.74
N ASN A 90 1.16 4.78 -3.06
CA ASN A 90 1.34 3.61 -3.92
C ASN A 90 2.59 3.82 -4.80
N PHE A 91 3.71 3.28 -4.37
CA PHE A 91 4.97 3.30 -5.09
C PHE A 91 5.66 1.92 -4.98
N PRO A 92 5.96 1.28 -6.13
CA PRO A 92 5.76 1.73 -7.51
C PRO A 92 4.31 1.98 -7.87
N CYS A 93 4.06 3.07 -8.60
CA CYS A 93 2.72 3.60 -8.84
C CYS A 93 2.01 2.95 -10.03
N ASN A 94 0.75 2.64 -9.89
CA ASN A 94 -0.16 2.42 -11.01
C ASN A 94 -0.93 3.72 -11.30
N PRO A 95 -0.84 4.35 -12.50
CA PRO A 95 -0.37 3.76 -13.76
C PRO A 95 1.06 4.14 -14.18
N THR A 96 1.74 5.04 -13.49
CA THR A 96 2.94 5.72 -14.01
C THR A 96 4.22 4.89 -13.92
N GLY A 97 4.26 3.87 -13.03
CA GLY A 97 5.48 3.15 -12.71
C GLY A 97 6.48 3.96 -11.87
N ALA A 98 6.10 5.16 -11.43
CA ALA A 98 6.93 6.01 -10.60
C ALA A 98 7.33 5.31 -9.29
N THR A 99 8.52 5.61 -8.82
CA THR A 99 9.04 5.19 -7.51
C THR A 99 9.44 6.42 -6.70
N LEU A 100 9.67 6.25 -5.41
CA LEU A 100 10.26 7.27 -4.56
C LEU A 100 11.73 6.93 -4.30
N THR A 101 12.58 7.95 -4.18
CA THR A 101 13.94 7.77 -3.67
C THR A 101 13.92 7.58 -2.16
N TYR A 102 15.04 7.09 -1.61
CA TYR A 102 15.22 7.02 -0.16
C TYR A 102 14.98 8.38 0.51
N GLU A 103 15.56 9.45 -0.04
CA GLU A 103 15.46 10.81 0.52
C GLU A 103 14.02 11.34 0.48
N GLN A 104 13.28 11.08 -0.61
CA GLN A 104 11.86 11.46 -0.71
C GLN A 104 11.03 10.72 0.32
N THR A 105 11.25 9.40 0.46
CA THR A 105 10.53 8.56 1.43
C THR A 105 10.85 9.01 2.86
N GLU A 106 12.10 9.34 3.16
CA GLU A 106 12.51 9.86 4.47
C GLU A 106 11.84 11.20 4.80
N LYS A 107 11.77 12.11 3.83
CA LYS A 107 11.07 13.40 4.01
C LYS A 107 9.57 13.19 4.29
N ILE A 108 8.92 12.33 3.51
CA ILE A 108 7.50 12.00 3.72
C ILE A 108 7.29 11.36 5.10
N ALA A 109 8.18 10.46 5.53
CA ALA A 109 8.13 9.87 6.86
C ALA A 109 8.23 10.95 7.97
N LYS A 110 9.17 11.88 7.85
CA LYS A 110 9.32 13.01 8.80
C LYS A 110 8.07 13.89 8.85
N ILE A 111 7.43 14.13 7.71
CA ILE A 111 6.16 14.88 7.63
C ILE A 111 5.04 14.10 8.34
N ALA A 112 4.89 12.81 8.07
CA ALA A 112 3.87 11.98 8.70
C ALA A 112 4.03 11.91 10.22
N VAL A 113 5.26 11.80 10.73
CA VAL A 113 5.56 11.83 12.17
C VAL A 113 5.20 13.19 12.77
N ARG A 114 5.66 14.29 12.15
CA ARG A 114 5.44 15.67 12.64
C ARG A 114 3.96 16.02 12.76
N HIS A 115 3.16 15.59 11.80
CA HIS A 115 1.71 15.87 11.75
C HIS A 115 0.87 14.73 12.36
N ASN A 116 1.51 13.72 12.96
CA ASN A 116 0.86 12.54 13.56
C ASN A 116 -0.14 11.85 12.62
N LEU A 117 0.24 11.65 11.35
CA LEU A 117 -0.60 11.05 10.33
C LEU A 117 -0.41 9.52 10.25
N ILE A 118 -1.48 8.82 9.91
CA ILE A 118 -1.43 7.41 9.52
C ILE A 118 -0.96 7.34 8.06
N VAL A 119 -0.18 6.32 7.72
CA VAL A 119 0.24 6.07 6.34
C VAL A 119 -0.29 4.73 5.86
N LEU A 120 -1.04 4.74 4.75
CA LEU A 120 -1.46 3.55 4.03
C LEU A 120 -0.46 3.33 2.90
N ALA A 121 0.39 2.34 3.03
CA ALA A 121 1.46 2.05 2.08
C ALA A 121 1.09 0.84 1.21
N ASP A 122 0.60 1.11 0.00
CA ASP A 122 0.23 0.07 -0.97
C ASP A 122 1.47 -0.38 -1.75
N HIS A 123 1.98 -1.54 -1.39
CA HIS A 123 3.18 -2.18 -1.91
C HIS A 123 2.90 -3.27 -2.96
N ILE A 124 1.71 -3.32 -3.54
CA ILE A 124 1.30 -4.41 -4.44
C ILE A 124 2.24 -4.62 -5.65
N TYR A 125 3.02 -3.63 -6.04
CA TYR A 125 3.94 -3.68 -7.19
C TYR A 125 5.42 -3.76 -6.82
N THR A 126 5.78 -3.79 -5.55
CA THR A 126 7.17 -3.65 -5.09
C THR A 126 8.12 -4.70 -5.69
N GLU A 127 7.72 -5.98 -5.73
CA GLU A 127 8.55 -7.05 -6.33
C GLU A 127 8.79 -6.87 -7.83
N LEU A 128 7.95 -6.10 -8.52
CA LEU A 128 8.08 -5.82 -9.96
C LEU A 128 8.98 -4.61 -10.26
N THR A 129 9.62 -4.02 -9.26
CA THR A 129 10.61 -2.94 -9.45
C THR A 129 11.83 -3.46 -10.20
N TYR A 130 12.22 -2.80 -11.30
CA TYR A 130 13.34 -3.25 -12.15
C TYR A 130 14.71 -2.72 -11.72
N GLY A 131 14.76 -1.69 -10.91
CA GLY A 131 15.97 -1.10 -10.33
C GLY A 131 16.12 -1.45 -8.84
N GLU A 132 16.79 -0.56 -8.13
CA GLU A 132 16.88 -0.62 -6.66
C GLU A 132 15.50 -0.41 -6.05
N MET A 133 15.18 -1.26 -5.07
CA MET A 133 13.94 -1.18 -4.34
C MET A 133 14.07 -0.15 -3.21
N THR A 134 13.21 0.86 -3.22
CA THR A 134 13.13 1.78 -2.08
C THR A 134 12.60 1.02 -0.85
N PRO A 135 13.20 1.19 0.32
CA PRO A 135 12.67 0.62 1.55
C PRO A 135 11.22 1.05 1.80
N SER A 136 10.44 0.18 2.44
CA SER A 136 9.09 0.57 2.87
C SER A 136 9.18 1.77 3.82
N ILE A 137 8.25 2.71 3.70
CA ILE A 137 8.17 3.84 4.63
C ILE A 137 8.02 3.38 6.09
N ALA A 138 7.48 2.20 6.34
CA ALA A 138 7.34 1.61 7.67
C ALA A 138 8.68 1.32 8.37
N THR A 139 9.81 1.25 7.61
CA THR A 139 11.15 1.01 8.20
C THR A 139 11.80 2.27 8.75
N PHE A 140 11.26 3.46 8.45
CA PHE A 140 11.81 4.72 8.92
C PHE A 140 11.42 4.98 10.39
N PRO A 141 12.25 5.72 11.16
CA PRO A 141 11.98 6.00 12.56
C PRO A 141 10.61 6.63 12.78
N GLY A 142 9.85 6.08 13.72
CA GLY A 142 8.52 6.56 14.07
C GLY A 142 7.42 6.20 13.06
N MET A 143 7.69 5.29 12.11
CA MET A 143 6.73 4.94 11.07
C MET A 143 6.05 3.59 11.25
N LYS A 144 6.68 2.60 11.88
CA LYS A 144 6.07 1.28 12.09
C LYS A 144 4.73 1.39 12.85
N GLU A 145 4.69 2.22 13.88
CA GLU A 145 3.52 2.42 14.73
C GLU A 145 2.40 3.27 14.11
N ARG A 146 2.56 3.72 12.88
CA ARG A 146 1.57 4.52 12.14
C ARG A 146 1.36 4.11 10.70
N THR A 147 2.06 3.09 10.22
CA THR A 147 1.94 2.62 8.84
C THR A 147 1.13 1.33 8.79
N VAL A 148 0.14 1.28 7.91
CA VAL A 148 -0.49 0.05 7.46
C VAL A 148 0.12 -0.33 6.12
N PHE A 149 0.92 -1.39 6.16
CA PHE A 149 1.56 -2.00 5.00
C PHE A 149 0.54 -2.90 4.29
N LEU A 150 0.24 -2.62 3.04
CA LEU A 150 -0.71 -3.35 2.21
C LEU A 150 0.02 -4.09 1.11
N HIS A 151 -0.21 -5.39 0.98
CA HIS A 151 0.45 -6.20 -0.03
C HIS A 151 -0.39 -7.42 -0.43
N GLY A 152 0.02 -8.12 -1.48
CA GLY A 152 -0.71 -9.31 -1.93
C GLY A 152 -0.05 -10.02 -3.09
N PHE A 153 -0.71 -11.08 -3.54
CA PHE A 153 -0.15 -12.06 -4.48
C PHE A 153 -0.55 -11.79 -5.94
N SER A 154 -1.46 -10.85 -6.16
CA SER A 154 -2.07 -10.59 -7.48
C SER A 154 -1.05 -10.26 -8.57
N LYS A 155 0.01 -9.52 -8.24
CA LYS A 155 0.96 -8.97 -9.23
C LYS A 155 2.25 -9.77 -9.27
N ALA A 156 2.97 -9.86 -8.15
CA ALA A 156 4.24 -10.57 -8.08
C ALA A 156 4.14 -12.05 -8.47
N PHE A 157 3.05 -12.71 -8.09
CA PHE A 157 2.82 -14.14 -8.33
C PHE A 157 1.76 -14.42 -9.40
N ALA A 158 1.32 -13.41 -10.16
CA ALA A 158 0.28 -13.54 -11.19
C ALA A 158 -1.04 -14.17 -10.69
N MET A 159 -1.36 -13.98 -9.40
CA MET A 159 -2.51 -14.61 -8.72
C MET A 159 -3.73 -13.66 -8.64
N THR A 160 -4.01 -12.89 -9.70
CA THR A 160 -5.10 -11.89 -9.71
C THR A 160 -6.46 -12.51 -9.43
N GLY A 161 -6.74 -13.70 -10.00
CA GLY A 161 -8.00 -14.44 -9.86
C GLY A 161 -8.18 -15.10 -8.50
N PHE A 162 -7.11 -15.34 -7.74
CA PHE A 162 -7.18 -15.95 -6.41
C PHE A 162 -7.73 -15.01 -5.34
N ARG A 163 -7.72 -13.70 -5.59
CA ARG A 163 -8.23 -12.70 -4.67
C ARG A 163 -7.62 -12.84 -3.27
N LEU A 164 -6.30 -12.76 -3.16
CA LEU A 164 -5.60 -12.83 -1.88
C LEU A 164 -4.63 -11.67 -1.71
N GLY A 165 -4.72 -11.03 -0.55
CA GLY A 165 -3.83 -9.99 -0.07
C GLY A 165 -3.71 -10.05 1.44
N TYR A 166 -2.99 -9.12 2.00
CA TYR A 166 -2.84 -8.96 3.44
C TYR A 166 -2.50 -7.52 3.80
N ALA A 167 -2.77 -7.17 5.04
CA ALA A 167 -2.29 -5.94 5.65
C ALA A 167 -1.52 -6.27 6.93
N CYS A 168 -0.48 -5.47 7.19
CA CYS A 168 0.26 -5.49 8.43
C CYS A 168 0.38 -4.07 8.98
N GLY A 169 0.22 -3.89 10.29
CA GLY A 169 0.27 -2.56 10.89
C GLY A 169 -0.01 -2.58 12.38
N PRO A 170 -0.22 -1.41 12.98
CA PRO A 170 -0.51 -1.30 14.41
C PRO A 170 -1.70 -2.17 14.82
N ALA A 171 -1.55 -2.92 15.91
CA ALA A 171 -2.55 -3.89 16.38
C ALA A 171 -3.96 -3.28 16.53
N GLU A 172 -4.06 -2.05 17.00
CA GLU A 172 -5.35 -1.35 17.16
C GLU A 172 -6.07 -1.12 15.82
N ILE A 173 -5.32 -0.81 14.75
CA ILE A 173 -5.88 -0.63 13.41
C ILE A 173 -6.27 -1.99 12.84
N ILE A 174 -5.41 -3.00 12.97
CA ILE A 174 -5.71 -4.37 12.50
C ILE A 174 -6.93 -4.95 13.22
N ASP A 175 -7.08 -4.74 14.53
CA ASP A 175 -8.28 -5.15 15.27
C ASP A 175 -9.55 -4.45 14.77
N ALA A 176 -9.47 -3.15 14.47
CA ALA A 176 -10.59 -2.42 13.88
C ALA A 176 -10.95 -2.93 12.46
N MET A 177 -9.94 -3.23 11.62
CA MET A 177 -10.14 -3.87 10.32
C MET A 177 -10.78 -5.26 10.46
N MET A 178 -10.32 -6.07 11.41
CA MET A 178 -10.86 -7.41 11.69
C MET A 178 -12.33 -7.36 12.06
N LYS A 179 -12.78 -6.37 12.85
CA LYS A 179 -14.19 -6.18 13.20
C LYS A 179 -15.07 -5.96 11.98
N ILE A 180 -14.59 -5.27 10.96
CA ILE A 180 -15.32 -5.09 9.70
C ILE A 180 -15.27 -6.37 8.85
N HIS A 181 -14.06 -6.96 8.72
CA HIS A 181 -13.81 -8.15 7.91
C HIS A 181 -14.71 -9.33 8.31
N GLN A 182 -14.81 -9.62 9.61
CA GLN A 182 -15.61 -10.76 10.13
C GLN A 182 -17.10 -10.65 9.83
N TYR A 183 -17.64 -9.45 9.61
CA TYR A 183 -19.06 -9.24 9.28
C TYR A 183 -19.32 -9.00 7.79
N SER A 184 -18.28 -8.75 6.99
CA SER A 184 -18.43 -8.55 5.55
C SER A 184 -18.02 -9.78 4.74
N MET A 185 -16.82 -10.30 4.92
CA MET A 185 -16.25 -11.38 4.12
C MET A 185 -16.01 -12.69 4.89
N LEU A 186 -15.97 -12.65 6.22
CA LEU A 186 -15.63 -13.76 7.12
C LEU A 186 -14.18 -14.20 7.01
N CYS A 187 -13.73 -14.63 5.83
CA CYS A 187 -12.34 -14.99 5.54
C CYS A 187 -12.05 -14.99 4.04
N ALA A 188 -10.79 -14.91 3.67
CA ALA A 188 -10.34 -15.20 2.32
C ALA A 188 -10.43 -16.73 2.05
N SER A 189 -10.59 -17.11 0.78
CA SER A 189 -10.68 -18.51 0.37
C SER A 189 -9.50 -19.34 0.87
N ILE A 190 -9.75 -20.47 1.53
CA ILE A 190 -8.69 -21.39 2.00
C ILE A 190 -7.83 -21.89 0.83
N THR A 191 -8.41 -22.15 -0.33
CA THR A 191 -7.66 -22.56 -1.52
C THR A 191 -6.66 -21.48 -1.96
N ALA A 192 -7.07 -20.20 -1.88
CA ALA A 192 -6.18 -19.09 -2.19
C ALA A 192 -5.07 -18.93 -1.16
N GLN A 193 -5.36 -19.15 0.12
CA GLN A 193 -4.37 -19.10 1.20
C GLN A 193 -3.32 -20.21 1.05
N GLU A 194 -3.72 -21.45 0.77
CA GLU A 194 -2.80 -22.57 0.51
C GLU A 194 -1.93 -22.31 -0.72
N ALA A 195 -2.52 -21.81 -1.81
CA ALA A 195 -1.76 -21.45 -3.01
C ALA A 195 -0.74 -20.33 -2.75
N ALA A 196 -1.09 -19.34 -1.93
CA ALA A 196 -0.19 -18.26 -1.56
C ALA A 196 0.94 -18.74 -0.63
N LEU A 197 0.64 -19.65 0.29
CA LEU A 197 1.65 -20.27 1.15
C LEU A 197 2.68 -21.01 0.32
N GLU A 198 2.25 -21.75 -0.70
CA GLU A 198 3.16 -22.41 -1.64
C GLU A 198 3.95 -21.38 -2.48
N ALA A 199 3.29 -20.32 -2.96
CA ALA A 199 3.97 -19.26 -3.69
C ALA A 199 5.10 -18.60 -2.86
N LEU A 200 4.89 -18.38 -1.58
CA LEU A 200 5.93 -17.86 -0.68
C LEU A 200 7.06 -18.86 -0.44
N ARG A 201 6.75 -20.16 -0.36
CA ARG A 201 7.74 -21.21 -0.10
C ARG A 201 8.64 -21.52 -1.30
N SER A 202 8.05 -21.58 -2.48
CA SER A 202 8.72 -22.11 -3.68
C SER A 202 8.64 -21.19 -4.91
N GLY A 203 7.70 -20.22 -4.97
CA GLY A 203 7.41 -19.42 -6.16
C GLY A 203 8.40 -18.30 -6.47
N LYS A 204 9.40 -18.03 -5.63
CA LYS A 204 10.35 -16.89 -5.82
C LYS A 204 11.10 -16.96 -7.16
N LYS A 205 11.49 -18.15 -7.58
CA LYS A 205 12.18 -18.36 -8.88
C LYS A 205 11.28 -18.00 -10.06
N ASP A 206 10.02 -18.41 -10.03
CA ASP A 206 9.05 -18.15 -11.10
C ASP A 206 8.67 -16.68 -11.14
N MET A 207 8.50 -16.04 -9.98
CA MET A 207 8.26 -14.60 -9.86
C MET A 207 9.42 -13.80 -10.49
N LEU A 208 10.67 -14.18 -10.23
CA LEU A 208 11.84 -13.52 -10.83
C LEU A 208 11.92 -13.71 -12.34
N ALA A 209 11.53 -14.88 -12.85
CA ALA A 209 11.45 -15.14 -14.29
C ALA A 209 10.38 -14.27 -14.96
N MET A 210 9.18 -14.18 -14.37
CA MET A 210 8.11 -13.29 -14.86
C MET A 210 8.53 -11.82 -14.81
N LYS A 211 9.21 -11.39 -13.75
CA LYS A 211 9.74 -10.02 -13.63
C LYS A 211 10.73 -9.69 -14.77
N ALA A 212 11.61 -10.62 -15.12
CA ALA A 212 12.54 -10.45 -16.22
C ALA A 212 11.80 -10.29 -17.56
N ASP A 213 10.79 -11.12 -17.83
CA ASP A 213 9.94 -11.06 -19.01
C ASP A 213 9.17 -9.71 -19.10
N TYR A 214 8.61 -9.23 -17.98
CA TYR A 214 7.98 -7.90 -17.92
C TYR A 214 8.96 -6.78 -18.22
N ARG A 215 10.18 -6.84 -17.69
CA ARG A 215 11.22 -5.87 -17.99
C ARG A 215 11.56 -5.85 -19.48
N ASP A 216 11.72 -7.01 -20.11
CA ASP A 216 12.04 -7.12 -21.53
C ASP A 216 10.88 -6.57 -22.39
N ARG A 217 9.64 -6.85 -22.06
CA ARG A 217 8.45 -6.27 -22.72
C ARG A 217 8.38 -4.76 -22.55
N ARG A 218 8.65 -4.24 -21.36
CA ARG A 218 8.74 -2.79 -21.14
C ARG A 218 9.77 -2.15 -22.09
N ASN A 219 10.97 -2.72 -22.21
CA ASN A 219 12.04 -2.19 -23.04
C ASN A 219 11.71 -2.17 -24.54
N VAL A 220 10.69 -2.90 -24.97
CA VAL A 220 10.19 -2.86 -26.36
C VAL A 220 9.16 -1.74 -26.55
N ILE A 221 8.45 -1.34 -25.49
CA ILE A 221 7.35 -0.36 -25.56
C ILE A 221 7.87 1.06 -25.31
N VAL A 222 8.87 1.20 -24.45
CA VAL A 222 9.50 2.47 -24.03
C VAL A 222 10.84 2.63 -24.75
#